data_bfe17145a9a3f5a564a6064af2150813
#
_entry.id   bfe17145a9a3f5a564a6064af2150813
#
_cell.length_a   1.000
_cell.length_b   1.000
_cell.length_c   1.000
_cell.angle_alpha   90.00
_cell.angle_beta   90.00
_cell.angle_gamma   90.00
#
_symmetry.space_group_name_H-M   'P 1'
#
loop_
_entity.id
_entity.type
_entity.pdbx_description
1 polymer ?
#
loop_
_entity_poly.entity_id
_entity_poly.type
_entity_poly.pdbx_seq_one_letter_code
_entity_poly.pdbx_strand_id
1 'polypeptide(L)'
;RDRSRRRNGFRLFKEKCQKIYGQQDYWMVPIFRSCLAFLIFFSLTRHFSMVGKLAHPIFLLFFSLISFFLPFSTLPILLGVILMSYFYQQSLLLLIVSGGIFLFLFLLQSSIRGKYAILIALMPFCFLLKIHYFLPIFVGLTMGFTAFLPLALGCFLYFFLSFIQQNEKLFTASADLTEQLESLTKTLLPFFKDKEMILVLVLFSAVVVTVYLLRNGSFQYSWHIAVTVGLVMEALLWILYPLLSLKMNFLISIIAYFISALLSVFTLFFFHDVDYRG
;
A
#
# COMPACT_ATOMS: atom_id res chain seq x y z
N ARG A 1 -19.55 -36.96 -13.09
CA ARG A 1 -18.17 -37.26 -13.56
C ARG A 1 -17.40 -35.98 -13.99
N ASP A 2 -18.06 -34.94 -14.45
CA ASP A 2 -17.39 -33.72 -14.96
C ASP A 2 -16.90 -32.76 -13.85
N ARG A 3 -17.58 -32.70 -12.70
CA ARG A 3 -17.15 -31.86 -11.56
C ARG A 3 -15.86 -32.36 -10.90
N SER A 4 -15.61 -33.67 -10.89
CA SER A 4 -14.38 -34.25 -10.34
C SER A 4 -13.15 -33.98 -11.23
N ARG A 5 -13.32 -33.97 -12.55
CA ARG A 5 -12.24 -33.66 -13.50
C ARG A 5 -11.79 -32.20 -13.44
N ARG A 6 -12.73 -31.24 -13.33
CA ARG A 6 -12.39 -29.81 -13.15
C ARG A 6 -11.70 -29.55 -11.80
N ARG A 7 -12.11 -30.22 -10.75
CA ARG A 7 -11.49 -30.14 -9.42
C ARG A 7 -10.04 -30.63 -9.42
N ASN A 8 -9.75 -31.69 -10.19
CA ASN A 8 -8.39 -32.22 -10.34
C ASN A 8 -7.49 -31.31 -11.18
N GLY A 9 -8.00 -30.66 -12.23
CA GLY A 9 -7.23 -29.73 -13.05
C GLY A 9 -6.73 -28.50 -12.28
N PHE A 10 -7.57 -27.96 -11.41
CA PHE A 10 -7.23 -26.79 -10.60
C PHE A 10 -6.25 -27.13 -9.46
N ARG A 11 -6.37 -28.31 -8.85
CA ARG A 11 -5.39 -28.83 -7.88
C ARG A 11 -4.02 -29.04 -8.54
N LEU A 12 -3.98 -29.66 -9.69
CA LEU A 12 -2.76 -29.84 -10.48
C LEU A 12 -2.11 -28.51 -10.87
N PHE A 13 -2.91 -27.50 -11.18
CA PHE A 13 -2.41 -26.15 -11.44
C PHE A 13 -1.78 -25.51 -10.18
N LYS A 14 -2.47 -25.59 -9.02
CA LYS A 14 -1.94 -25.11 -7.73
C LYS A 14 -0.64 -25.82 -7.36
N GLU A 15 -0.61 -27.15 -7.47
CA GLU A 15 0.59 -27.98 -7.20
C GLU A 15 1.75 -27.66 -8.16
N LYS A 16 1.46 -27.42 -9.44
CA LYS A 16 2.47 -26.99 -10.41
C LYS A 16 3.02 -25.60 -10.06
N CYS A 17 2.16 -24.64 -9.73
CA CYS A 17 2.60 -23.31 -9.32
C CYS A 17 3.44 -23.36 -8.04
N GLN A 18 3.04 -24.12 -7.03
CA GLN A 18 3.82 -24.32 -5.81
C GLN A 18 5.15 -25.01 -6.06
N LYS A 19 5.18 -25.99 -6.96
CA LYS A 19 6.41 -26.71 -7.32
C LYS A 19 7.39 -25.83 -8.11
N ILE A 20 6.89 -25.01 -9.04
CA ILE A 20 7.70 -24.02 -9.78
C ILE A 20 8.24 -22.97 -8.81
N TYR A 21 7.42 -22.47 -7.90
CA TYR A 21 7.82 -21.50 -6.88
C TYR A 21 8.91 -22.08 -5.97
N GLY A 22 8.76 -23.30 -5.46
CA GLY A 22 9.73 -23.93 -4.56
C GLY A 22 11.05 -24.37 -5.22
N GLN A 23 11.08 -24.55 -6.55
CA GLN A 23 12.30 -24.93 -7.28
C GLN A 23 13.10 -23.73 -7.80
N GLN A 24 12.49 -22.57 -7.98
CA GLN A 24 13.10 -21.38 -8.60
C GLN A 24 13.15 -20.15 -7.68
N ASP A 25 12.90 -20.31 -6.39
CA ASP A 25 12.86 -19.21 -5.40
C ASP A 25 14.11 -18.33 -5.46
N TYR A 26 15.27 -18.89 -5.73
CA TYR A 26 16.53 -18.17 -5.75
C TYR A 26 16.58 -17.05 -6.81
N TRP A 27 16.00 -17.23 -7.98
CA TRP A 27 16.01 -16.24 -9.07
C TRP A 27 14.67 -15.51 -9.23
N MET A 28 13.56 -16.20 -9.01
CA MET A 28 12.22 -15.60 -9.21
C MET A 28 11.91 -14.49 -8.22
N VAL A 29 12.25 -14.67 -6.94
CA VAL A 29 11.95 -13.65 -5.90
C VAL A 29 12.72 -12.36 -6.14
N PRO A 30 14.04 -12.35 -6.41
CA PRO A 30 14.75 -11.10 -6.74
C PRO A 30 14.24 -10.42 -8.01
N ILE A 31 13.94 -11.19 -9.08
CA ILE A 31 13.38 -10.65 -10.33
C ILE A 31 12.02 -10.00 -10.06
N PHE A 32 11.12 -10.70 -9.37
CA PHE A 32 9.80 -10.16 -9.02
C PHE A 32 9.92 -8.89 -8.19
N ARG A 33 10.83 -8.85 -7.22
CA ARG A 33 11.09 -7.68 -6.38
C ARG A 33 11.58 -6.49 -7.20
N SER A 34 12.53 -6.70 -8.12
CA SER A 34 13.04 -5.65 -9.00
C SER A 34 11.95 -5.12 -9.93
N CYS A 35 11.15 -6.00 -10.55
CA CYS A 35 10.02 -5.59 -11.38
C CYS A 35 8.96 -4.81 -10.58
N LEU A 36 8.62 -5.29 -9.39
CA LEU A 36 7.67 -4.61 -8.50
C LEU A 36 8.18 -3.24 -8.07
N ALA A 37 9.46 -3.14 -7.69
CA ALA A 37 10.10 -1.88 -7.36
C ALA A 37 10.03 -0.88 -8.51
N PHE A 38 10.35 -1.31 -9.72
CA PHE A 38 10.26 -0.46 -10.91
C PHE A 38 8.83 0.04 -11.15
N LEU A 39 7.84 -0.85 -11.07
CA LEU A 39 6.43 -0.49 -11.25
C LEU A 39 5.97 0.51 -10.19
N ILE A 40 6.33 0.31 -8.93
CA ILE A 40 6.00 1.24 -7.84
C ILE A 40 6.63 2.61 -8.09
N PHE A 41 7.94 2.66 -8.31
CA PHE A 41 8.67 3.92 -8.50
C PHE A 41 8.20 4.67 -9.74
N PHE A 42 8.05 3.97 -10.85
CA PHE A 42 7.58 4.56 -12.11
C PHE A 42 6.14 5.09 -12.00
N SER A 43 5.23 4.31 -11.41
CA SER A 43 3.83 4.71 -11.27
C SER A 43 3.67 5.92 -10.35
N LEU A 44 4.38 5.94 -9.21
CA LEU A 44 4.32 7.05 -8.27
C LEU A 44 4.91 8.33 -8.87
N THR A 45 6.10 8.26 -9.49
CA THR A 45 6.74 9.42 -10.11
C THR A 45 5.93 10.00 -11.25
N ARG A 46 5.27 9.16 -12.04
CA ARG A 46 4.40 9.60 -13.15
C ARG A 46 3.10 10.20 -12.65
N HIS A 47 2.43 9.56 -11.71
CA HIS A 47 1.15 10.05 -11.20
C HIS A 47 1.28 11.40 -10.49
N PHE A 48 2.29 11.54 -9.65
CA PHE A 48 2.54 12.78 -8.90
C PHE A 48 3.37 13.79 -9.71
N SER A 49 3.56 13.56 -11.02
CA SER A 49 4.29 14.46 -11.94
C SER A 49 5.63 14.92 -11.37
N MET A 50 6.35 14.01 -10.69
CA MET A 50 7.61 14.33 -10.03
C MET A 50 8.66 14.70 -11.08
N VAL A 51 9.10 15.93 -11.05
CA VAL A 51 10.19 16.43 -11.90
C VAL A 51 11.50 16.30 -11.13
N GLY A 52 12.54 15.75 -11.75
CA GLY A 52 13.83 15.63 -11.12
C GLY A 52 14.77 14.62 -11.75
N LYS A 53 16.07 14.77 -11.46
CA LYS A 53 17.09 13.85 -12.00
C LYS A 53 16.82 12.41 -11.59
N LEU A 54 16.49 12.15 -10.32
CA LEU A 54 16.22 10.81 -9.82
C LEU A 54 14.83 10.26 -10.22
N ALA A 55 13.90 11.11 -10.66
CA ALA A 55 12.62 10.69 -11.22
C ALA A 55 12.71 10.28 -12.70
N HIS A 56 13.87 10.45 -13.34
CA HIS A 56 14.06 10.00 -14.72
C HIS A 56 14.05 8.47 -14.82
N PRO A 57 13.40 7.87 -15.84
CA PRO A 57 13.22 6.42 -15.96
C PRO A 57 14.52 5.61 -15.83
N ILE A 58 15.64 6.13 -16.30
CA ILE A 58 16.97 5.47 -16.22
C ILE A 58 17.40 5.31 -14.75
N PHE A 59 17.22 6.33 -13.91
CA PHE A 59 17.54 6.24 -12.47
C PHE A 59 16.56 5.35 -11.73
N LEU A 60 15.28 5.38 -12.10
CA LEU A 60 14.28 4.45 -11.52
C LEU A 60 14.62 2.99 -11.84
N LEU A 61 15.08 2.72 -13.05
CA LEU A 61 15.55 1.40 -13.45
C LEU A 61 16.81 1.01 -12.64
N PHE A 62 17.75 1.93 -12.44
CA PHE A 62 18.92 1.68 -11.60
C PHE A 62 18.55 1.35 -10.15
N PHE A 63 17.63 2.11 -9.53
CA PHE A 63 17.14 1.82 -8.18
C PHE A 63 16.39 0.48 -8.11
N SER A 64 15.65 0.12 -9.16
CA SER A 64 14.98 -1.18 -9.23
C SER A 64 15.97 -2.34 -9.33
N LEU A 65 17.08 -2.14 -10.07
CA LEU A 65 18.17 -3.14 -10.13
C LEU A 65 18.89 -3.28 -8.78
N ILE A 66 19.09 -2.20 -8.05
CA ILE A 66 19.64 -2.26 -6.68
C ILE A 66 18.70 -3.12 -5.80
N SER A 67 17.38 -2.97 -5.92
CA SER A 67 16.43 -3.76 -5.14
C SER A 67 16.42 -5.25 -5.50
N PHE A 68 17.05 -5.67 -6.60
CA PHE A 68 17.31 -7.08 -6.89
C PHE A 68 18.18 -7.76 -5.81
N PHE A 69 19.16 -7.03 -5.30
CA PHE A 69 20.11 -7.54 -4.30
C PHE A 69 19.66 -7.30 -2.85
N LEU A 70 18.77 -6.34 -2.62
CA LEU A 70 18.36 -5.90 -1.31
C LEU A 70 17.05 -6.59 -0.88
N PRO A 71 16.78 -6.75 0.44
CA PRO A 71 15.52 -7.31 0.94
C PRO A 71 14.33 -6.37 0.64
N PHE A 72 13.10 -6.89 0.69
CA PHE A 72 11.87 -6.11 0.49
C PHE A 72 11.73 -4.92 1.45
N SER A 73 12.32 -5.00 2.63
CA SER A 73 12.29 -3.94 3.64
C SER A 73 13.01 -2.65 3.22
N THR A 74 13.89 -2.70 2.22
CA THR A 74 14.62 -1.54 1.72
C THR A 74 13.86 -0.73 0.65
N LEU A 75 12.79 -1.27 0.08
CA LEU A 75 11.99 -0.58 -0.93
C LEU A 75 11.46 0.79 -0.47
N PRO A 76 10.89 0.94 0.74
CA PRO A 76 10.46 2.26 1.21
C PRO A 76 11.63 3.24 1.40
N ILE A 77 12.82 2.75 1.72
CA ILE A 77 14.02 3.61 1.86
C ILE A 77 14.42 4.15 0.48
N LEU A 78 14.48 3.29 -0.53
CA LEU A 78 14.77 3.70 -1.91
C LEU A 78 13.71 4.68 -2.43
N LEU A 79 12.44 4.42 -2.17
CA LEU A 79 11.35 5.34 -2.47
C LEU A 79 11.55 6.68 -1.75
N GLY A 80 11.93 6.65 -0.47
CA GLY A 80 12.23 7.84 0.32
C GLY A 80 13.32 8.70 -0.31
N VAL A 81 14.40 8.09 -0.82
CA VAL A 81 15.49 8.80 -1.51
C VAL A 81 14.97 9.52 -2.77
N ILE A 82 14.14 8.84 -3.57
CA ILE A 82 13.51 9.43 -4.76
C ILE A 82 12.63 10.63 -4.38
N LEU A 83 11.79 10.46 -3.35
CA LEU A 83 10.90 11.50 -2.86
C LEU A 83 11.66 12.70 -2.27
N MET A 84 12.72 12.45 -1.52
CA MET A 84 13.57 13.54 -0.98
C MET A 84 14.23 14.34 -2.08
N SER A 85 14.70 13.70 -3.15
CA SER A 85 15.22 14.38 -4.32
C SER A 85 14.17 15.26 -5.00
N TYR A 86 12.93 14.82 -5.07
CA TYR A 86 11.83 15.60 -5.62
C TYR A 86 11.51 16.81 -4.71
N PHE A 87 11.40 16.63 -3.40
CA PHE A 87 11.10 17.71 -2.45
C PHE A 87 12.21 18.76 -2.40
N TYR A 88 13.47 18.34 -2.52
CA TYR A 88 14.62 19.26 -2.61
C TYR A 88 14.50 20.24 -3.79
N GLN A 89 13.96 19.77 -4.92
CA GLN A 89 13.80 20.62 -6.11
C GLN A 89 12.61 21.58 -6.00
N GLN A 90 11.61 21.24 -5.17
CA GLN A 90 10.47 22.10 -4.93
C GLN A 90 10.81 23.22 -3.93
N SER A 91 11.35 22.87 -2.77
CA SER A 91 11.71 23.80 -1.72
C SER A 91 12.61 23.13 -0.67
N LEU A 92 13.62 23.84 -0.20
CA LEU A 92 14.47 23.38 0.90
C LEU A 92 13.65 23.17 2.19
N LEU A 93 12.66 24.01 2.42
CA LEU A 93 11.78 23.90 3.58
C LEU A 93 10.90 22.64 3.52
N LEU A 94 10.36 22.35 2.33
CA LEU A 94 9.58 21.12 2.12
C LEU A 94 10.46 19.87 2.34
N LEU A 95 11.72 19.90 1.91
CA LEU A 95 12.68 18.83 2.17
C LEU A 95 12.89 18.61 3.65
N ILE A 96 13.09 19.66 4.45
CA ILE A 96 13.32 19.56 5.89
C ILE A 96 12.09 18.98 6.60
N VAL A 97 10.90 19.49 6.29
CA VAL A 97 9.65 19.04 6.90
C VAL A 97 9.33 17.59 6.52
N SER A 98 9.39 17.27 5.24
CA SER A 98 9.16 15.91 4.76
C SER A 98 10.25 14.96 5.27
N GLY A 99 11.51 15.39 5.33
CA GLY A 99 12.61 14.63 5.91
C GLY A 99 12.38 14.27 7.37
N GLY A 100 11.88 15.22 8.17
CA GLY A 100 11.46 14.97 9.55
C GLY A 100 10.34 13.93 9.65
N ILE A 101 9.30 14.06 8.81
CA ILE A 101 8.19 13.10 8.74
C ILE A 101 8.70 11.72 8.34
N PHE A 102 9.51 11.59 7.29
CA PHE A 102 10.05 10.32 6.85
C PHE A 102 10.97 9.69 7.90
N LEU A 103 11.81 10.46 8.56
CA LEU A 103 12.65 9.98 9.64
C LEU A 103 11.79 9.43 10.79
N PHE A 104 10.74 10.15 11.18
CA PHE A 104 9.80 9.69 12.20
C PHE A 104 9.09 8.39 11.78
N LEU A 105 8.61 8.30 10.53
CA LEU A 105 7.98 7.11 9.98
C LEU A 105 8.97 5.93 9.94
N PHE A 106 10.22 6.18 9.58
CA PHE A 106 11.27 5.17 9.55
C PHE A 106 11.62 4.64 10.95
N LEU A 107 11.70 5.52 11.95
CA LEU A 107 11.92 5.13 13.35
C LEU A 107 10.76 4.30 13.90
N LEU A 108 9.51 4.70 13.63
CA LEU A 108 8.34 3.90 14.00
C LEU A 108 8.38 2.50 13.37
N GLN A 109 8.73 2.43 12.09
CA GLN A 109 8.80 1.17 11.36
C GLN A 109 9.95 0.27 11.83
N SER A 110 11.12 0.83 12.15
CA SER A 110 12.28 0.05 12.60
C SER A 110 12.04 -0.66 13.93
N SER A 111 11.14 -0.09 14.76
CA SER A 111 10.70 -0.71 16.03
C SER A 111 9.78 -1.92 15.82
N ILE A 112 9.23 -2.10 14.60
CA ILE A 112 8.33 -3.18 14.22
C ILE A 112 9.03 -4.03 13.17
N ARG A 113 8.64 -5.28 13.05
CA ARG A 113 9.26 -6.24 12.13
C ARG A 113 9.46 -5.65 10.73
N GLY A 114 10.69 -5.35 10.36
CA GLY A 114 11.07 -4.70 9.09
C GLY A 114 10.60 -5.41 7.81
N LYS A 115 10.24 -6.71 7.91
CA LYS A 115 9.70 -7.48 6.77
C LYS A 115 8.38 -6.94 6.20
N TYR A 116 7.60 -6.18 6.99
CA TYR A 116 6.34 -5.57 6.54
C TYR A 116 6.50 -4.17 5.95
N ALA A 117 7.71 -3.67 5.94
CA ALA A 117 8.04 -2.33 5.44
C ALA A 117 7.59 -2.07 4.00
N ILE A 118 7.60 -3.09 3.16
CA ILE A 118 7.14 -2.99 1.77
C ILE A 118 5.74 -2.39 1.65
N LEU A 119 4.87 -2.57 2.67
CA LEU A 119 3.51 -2.05 2.67
C LEU A 119 3.46 -0.53 2.57
N ILE A 120 4.50 0.18 3.06
CA ILE A 120 4.60 1.63 2.96
C ILE A 120 4.68 2.08 1.50
N ALA A 121 5.41 1.34 0.66
CA ALA A 121 5.52 1.64 -0.77
C ALA A 121 4.37 1.01 -1.59
N LEU A 122 3.88 -0.15 -1.16
CA LEU A 122 2.85 -0.89 -1.87
C LEU A 122 1.46 -0.24 -1.74
N MET A 123 1.15 0.35 -0.59
CA MET A 123 -0.17 0.97 -0.37
C MET A 123 -0.45 2.17 -1.29
N PRO A 124 0.46 3.16 -1.44
CA PRO A 124 0.29 4.21 -2.43
C PRO A 124 0.11 3.67 -3.86
N PHE A 125 0.87 2.64 -4.22
CA PHE A 125 0.75 1.98 -5.52
C PHE A 125 -0.64 1.34 -5.73
N CYS A 126 -1.19 0.68 -4.71
CA CYS A 126 -2.54 0.12 -4.76
C CYS A 126 -3.62 1.20 -4.89
N PHE A 127 -3.44 2.37 -4.29
CA PHE A 127 -4.33 3.52 -4.50
C PHE A 127 -4.33 3.99 -5.96
N LEU A 128 -3.15 4.04 -6.60
CA LEU A 128 -3.04 4.42 -8.02
C LEU A 128 -3.74 3.42 -8.94
N LEU A 129 -3.60 2.12 -8.66
CA LEU A 129 -4.24 1.04 -9.40
C LEU A 129 -5.72 0.87 -9.07
N LYS A 130 -6.26 1.63 -8.11
CA LYS A 130 -7.65 1.50 -7.63
C LYS A 130 -7.98 0.11 -7.06
N ILE A 131 -6.99 -0.56 -6.47
CA ILE A 131 -7.13 -1.87 -5.80
C ILE A 131 -6.79 -1.79 -4.30
N HIS A 132 -6.88 -0.60 -3.73
CA HIS A 132 -6.51 -0.33 -2.35
C HIS A 132 -7.37 -1.07 -1.31
N TYR A 133 -8.60 -1.44 -1.63
CA TYR A 133 -9.46 -2.28 -0.77
C TYR A 133 -8.96 -3.73 -0.63
N PHE A 134 -8.22 -4.24 -1.61
CA PHE A 134 -7.66 -5.58 -1.54
C PHE A 134 -6.56 -5.72 -0.49
N LEU A 135 -5.70 -4.71 -0.37
CA LEU A 135 -4.47 -4.82 0.42
C LEU A 135 -4.70 -5.03 1.92
N PRO A 136 -5.64 -4.32 2.61
CA PRO A 136 -5.91 -4.56 4.03
C PRO A 136 -6.37 -5.98 4.32
N ILE A 137 -7.25 -6.53 3.47
CA ILE A 137 -7.75 -7.92 3.60
C ILE A 137 -6.60 -8.91 3.38
N PHE A 138 -5.81 -8.72 2.30
CA PHE A 138 -4.66 -9.57 2.00
C PHE A 138 -3.64 -9.58 3.15
N VAL A 139 -3.31 -8.42 3.69
CA VAL A 139 -2.40 -8.27 4.82
C VAL A 139 -2.94 -8.96 6.07
N GLY A 140 -4.21 -8.78 6.41
CA GLY A 140 -4.85 -9.45 7.53
C GLY A 140 -4.87 -10.98 7.38
N LEU A 141 -5.01 -11.49 6.15
CA LEU A 141 -5.00 -12.93 5.85
C LEU A 141 -3.60 -13.56 5.86
N THR A 142 -2.57 -12.84 5.43
CA THR A 142 -1.24 -13.45 5.17
C THR A 142 -0.17 -13.02 6.16
N MET A 143 -0.34 -11.84 6.78
CA MET A 143 0.65 -11.23 7.67
C MET A 143 0.18 -11.24 9.13
N GLY A 144 1.05 -10.76 10.02
CA GLY A 144 0.70 -10.59 11.44
C GLY A 144 -0.08 -9.29 11.70
N PHE A 145 -0.75 -9.19 12.86
CA PHE A 145 -1.54 -8.01 13.20
C PHE A 145 -0.69 -6.70 13.20
N THR A 146 0.59 -6.78 13.53
CA THR A 146 1.51 -5.62 13.53
C THR A 146 1.69 -4.98 12.14
N ALA A 147 1.28 -5.66 11.08
CA ALA A 147 1.32 -5.14 9.72
C ALA A 147 0.32 -3.98 9.47
N PHE A 148 -0.65 -3.76 10.38
CA PHE A 148 -1.55 -2.61 10.29
C PHE A 148 -0.78 -1.28 10.31
N LEU A 149 0.32 -1.18 11.07
CA LEU A 149 1.07 0.06 11.17
C LEU A 149 1.77 0.44 9.86
N PRO A 150 2.64 -0.39 9.24
CA PRO A 150 3.23 -0.04 7.96
C PRO A 150 2.19 0.17 6.85
N LEU A 151 1.04 -0.49 6.90
CA LEU A 151 -0.07 -0.23 5.99
C LEU A 151 -0.66 1.18 6.21
N ALA A 152 -0.91 1.56 7.47
CA ALA A 152 -1.38 2.91 7.81
C ALA A 152 -0.37 3.99 7.39
N LEU A 153 0.94 3.74 7.57
CA LEU A 153 1.99 4.64 7.10
C LEU A 153 2.00 4.77 5.57
N GLY A 154 1.71 3.69 4.85
CA GLY A 154 1.55 3.72 3.39
C GLY A 154 0.33 4.54 2.95
N CYS A 155 -0.82 4.43 3.64
CA CYS A 155 -1.98 5.29 3.42
C CYS A 155 -1.63 6.76 3.67
N PHE A 156 -0.99 7.05 4.79
CA PHE A 156 -0.54 8.39 5.13
C PHE A 156 0.37 8.97 4.03
N LEU A 157 1.33 8.18 3.54
CA LEU A 157 2.23 8.59 2.47
C LEU A 157 1.47 8.97 1.20
N TYR A 158 0.45 8.20 0.81
CA TYR A 158 -0.38 8.52 -0.35
C TYR A 158 -1.10 9.87 -0.19
N PHE A 159 -1.76 10.08 0.94
CA PHE A 159 -2.45 11.35 1.22
C PHE A 159 -1.48 12.52 1.31
N PHE A 160 -0.30 12.32 1.89
CA PHE A 160 0.75 13.33 1.97
C PHE A 160 1.28 13.74 0.58
N LEU A 161 1.52 12.78 -0.31
CA LEU A 161 1.93 13.07 -1.68
C LEU A 161 0.82 13.79 -2.46
N SER A 162 -0.43 13.39 -2.29
CA SER A 162 -1.59 14.06 -2.90
C SER A 162 -1.73 15.49 -2.39
N PHE A 163 -1.52 15.72 -1.11
CA PHE A 163 -1.53 17.04 -0.50
C PHE A 163 -0.44 17.95 -1.08
N ILE A 164 0.79 17.45 -1.21
CA ILE A 164 1.89 18.22 -1.80
C ILE A 164 1.58 18.57 -3.25
N GLN A 165 1.08 17.63 -4.04
CA GLN A 165 0.71 17.87 -5.43
C GLN A 165 -0.36 18.95 -5.58
N GLN A 166 -1.37 18.94 -4.73
CA GLN A 166 -2.44 19.94 -4.75
C GLN A 166 -1.96 21.34 -4.35
N ASN A 167 -0.92 21.41 -3.54
CA ASN A 167 -0.39 22.66 -2.99
C ASN A 167 0.99 23.05 -3.58
N GLU A 168 1.39 22.46 -4.72
CA GLU A 168 2.70 22.66 -5.34
C GLU A 168 3.05 24.15 -5.52
N LYS A 169 2.08 24.97 -5.90
CA LYS A 169 2.29 26.42 -6.10
C LYS A 169 2.72 27.16 -4.84
N LEU A 170 2.32 26.70 -3.66
CA LEU A 170 2.68 27.32 -2.38
C LEU A 170 4.16 27.06 -2.02
N PHE A 171 4.70 25.94 -2.50
CA PHE A 171 6.08 25.56 -2.21
C PHE A 171 7.08 26.13 -3.21
N THR A 172 6.64 26.44 -4.42
CA THR A 172 7.49 26.98 -5.49
C THR A 172 7.56 28.52 -5.51
N ALA A 173 6.69 29.20 -4.77
CA ALA A 173 6.74 30.65 -4.66
C ALA A 173 8.02 31.09 -3.93
N SER A 174 8.78 31.98 -4.57
CA SER A 174 10.04 32.56 -4.05
C SER A 174 9.74 33.63 -2.98
N ALA A 175 9.14 33.23 -1.88
CA ALA A 175 8.93 34.07 -0.72
C ALA A 175 10.08 33.92 0.29
N ASP A 176 10.23 34.89 1.20
CA ASP A 176 11.17 34.80 2.30
C ASP A 176 10.89 33.55 3.16
N LEU A 177 11.93 32.97 3.77
CA LEU A 177 11.82 31.76 4.60
C LEU A 177 10.75 31.86 5.69
N THR A 178 10.56 33.05 6.23
CA THR A 178 9.52 33.33 7.25
C THR A 178 8.10 33.21 6.69
N GLU A 179 7.85 33.73 5.50
CA GLU A 179 6.55 33.61 4.81
C GLU A 179 6.27 32.18 4.37
N GLN A 180 7.30 31.44 3.91
CA GLN A 180 7.17 30.04 3.60
C GLN A 180 6.84 29.18 4.83
N LEU A 181 7.48 29.46 5.98
CA LEU A 181 7.16 28.78 7.25
C LEU A 181 5.72 29.03 7.70
N GLU A 182 5.26 30.26 7.60
CA GLU A 182 3.90 30.62 7.99
C GLU A 182 2.85 29.99 7.06
N SER A 183 3.10 29.99 5.75
CA SER A 183 2.23 29.34 4.76
C SER A 183 2.19 27.82 4.93
N LEU A 184 3.34 27.19 5.21
CA LEU A 184 3.43 25.76 5.50
C LEU A 184 2.65 25.37 6.75
N THR A 185 2.83 26.09 7.85
CA THR A 185 2.10 25.79 9.10
C THR A 185 0.60 25.97 8.92
N LYS A 186 0.16 27.00 8.21
CA LYS A 186 -1.26 27.21 7.89
C LYS A 186 -1.86 26.12 7.02
N THR A 187 -1.03 25.49 6.16
CA THR A 187 -1.49 24.47 5.21
C THR A 187 -1.36 23.06 5.78
N LEU A 188 -0.31 22.76 6.55
CA LEU A 188 -0.08 21.43 7.14
C LEU A 188 -1.05 21.11 8.27
N LEU A 189 -1.43 22.09 9.10
CA LEU A 189 -2.38 21.86 10.20
C LEU A 189 -3.75 21.34 9.71
N PRO A 190 -4.38 21.89 8.65
CA PRO A 190 -5.58 21.33 8.05
C PRO A 190 -5.38 19.93 7.50
N PHE A 191 -4.21 19.62 6.91
CA PHE A 191 -3.90 18.28 6.38
C PHE A 191 -3.98 17.21 7.47
N PHE A 192 -3.39 17.45 8.66
CA PHE A 192 -3.48 16.48 9.77
C PHE A 192 -4.90 16.31 10.32
N LYS A 193 -5.81 17.23 10.01
CA LYS A 193 -7.24 17.17 10.37
C LYS A 193 -8.12 16.69 9.22
N ASP A 194 -7.52 16.24 8.11
CA ASP A 194 -8.26 15.74 6.96
C ASP A 194 -9.09 14.51 7.36
N LYS A 195 -10.40 14.67 7.29
CA LYS A 195 -11.36 13.63 7.66
C LYS A 195 -11.25 12.39 6.78
N GLU A 196 -10.96 12.58 5.49
CA GLU A 196 -10.81 11.47 4.55
C GLU A 196 -9.60 10.61 4.90
N MET A 197 -8.45 11.24 5.10
CA MET A 197 -7.23 10.56 5.51
C MET A 197 -7.43 9.79 6.81
N ILE A 198 -7.97 10.44 7.85
CA ILE A 198 -8.19 9.81 9.16
C ILE A 198 -9.16 8.63 9.03
N LEU A 199 -10.26 8.79 8.30
CA LEU A 199 -11.26 7.74 8.08
C LEU A 199 -10.63 6.51 7.43
N VAL A 200 -9.88 6.68 6.33
CA VAL A 200 -9.25 5.59 5.61
C VAL A 200 -8.18 4.91 6.46
N LEU A 201 -7.32 5.68 7.15
CA LEU A 201 -6.30 5.16 8.05
C LEU A 201 -6.89 4.26 9.14
N VAL A 202 -7.91 4.76 9.82
CA VAL A 202 -8.57 4.04 10.93
C VAL A 202 -9.27 2.79 10.40
N LEU A 203 -10.06 2.93 9.32
CA LEU A 203 -10.83 1.81 8.80
C LEU A 203 -9.93 0.69 8.27
N PHE A 204 -8.91 1.01 7.46
CA PHE A 204 -8.02 -0.01 6.90
C PHE A 204 -7.19 -0.70 7.99
N SER A 205 -6.75 0.05 9.01
CA SER A 205 -6.10 -0.55 10.17
C SER A 205 -7.04 -1.50 10.92
N ALA A 206 -8.30 -1.10 11.11
CA ALA A 206 -9.32 -1.95 11.74
C ALA A 206 -9.61 -3.20 10.92
N VAL A 207 -9.68 -3.10 9.58
CA VAL A 207 -9.86 -4.26 8.69
C VAL A 207 -8.71 -5.25 8.87
N VAL A 208 -7.46 -4.81 8.84
CA VAL A 208 -6.29 -5.70 9.03
C VAL A 208 -6.39 -6.46 10.35
N VAL A 209 -6.66 -5.75 11.45
CA VAL A 209 -6.74 -6.35 12.79
C VAL A 209 -7.91 -7.33 12.86
N THR A 210 -9.09 -6.95 12.38
CA THR A 210 -10.30 -7.80 12.41
C THR A 210 -10.13 -9.04 11.57
N VAL A 211 -9.64 -8.92 10.34
CA VAL A 211 -9.38 -10.05 9.44
C VAL A 211 -8.34 -11.00 10.06
N TYR A 212 -7.28 -10.46 10.65
CA TYR A 212 -6.27 -11.26 11.34
C TYR A 212 -6.85 -12.05 12.52
N LEU A 213 -7.66 -11.41 13.36
CA LEU A 213 -8.29 -12.06 14.52
C LEU A 213 -9.27 -13.16 14.09
N LEU A 214 -10.10 -12.88 13.10
CA LEU A 214 -11.06 -13.85 12.57
C LEU A 214 -10.38 -15.03 11.89
N ARG A 215 -9.32 -14.80 11.13
CA ARG A 215 -8.53 -15.87 10.51
C ARG A 215 -7.97 -16.86 11.53
N ASN A 216 -7.51 -16.34 12.66
CA ASN A 216 -6.92 -17.14 13.74
C ASN A 216 -7.97 -17.77 14.67
N GLY A 217 -9.25 -17.55 14.42
CA GLY A 217 -10.33 -18.16 15.18
C GLY A 217 -10.38 -19.68 14.99
N SER A 218 -10.77 -20.40 16.03
CA SER A 218 -10.87 -21.88 16.05
C SER A 218 -12.15 -22.45 15.42
N PHE A 219 -12.93 -21.64 14.68
CA PHE A 219 -14.19 -22.06 14.07
C PHE A 219 -14.00 -22.46 12.60
N GLN A 220 -14.91 -23.34 12.15
CA GLN A 220 -14.93 -23.76 10.75
C GLN A 220 -15.14 -22.55 9.83
N TYR A 221 -14.46 -22.52 8.69
CA TYR A 221 -14.51 -21.42 7.71
C TYR A 221 -14.00 -20.07 8.21
N SER A 222 -13.09 -20.04 9.21
CA SER A 222 -12.51 -18.80 9.76
C SER A 222 -11.96 -17.85 8.67
N TRP A 223 -11.31 -18.38 7.65
CA TRP A 223 -10.78 -17.62 6.52
C TRP A 223 -11.87 -16.99 5.64
N HIS A 224 -12.96 -17.73 5.38
CA HIS A 224 -14.09 -17.22 4.58
C HIS A 224 -14.82 -16.11 5.33
N ILE A 225 -15.03 -16.31 6.62
CA ILE A 225 -15.67 -15.32 7.49
C ILE A 225 -14.77 -14.08 7.58
N ALA A 226 -13.45 -14.23 7.72
CA ALA A 226 -12.51 -13.13 7.77
C ALA A 226 -12.57 -12.26 6.50
N VAL A 227 -12.58 -12.88 5.31
CA VAL A 227 -12.71 -12.13 4.04
C VAL A 227 -14.06 -11.43 3.94
N THR A 228 -15.15 -12.13 4.26
CA THR A 228 -16.50 -11.55 4.17
C THR A 228 -16.66 -10.35 5.11
N VAL A 229 -16.21 -10.49 6.36
CA VAL A 229 -16.28 -9.39 7.33
C VAL A 229 -15.36 -8.23 6.91
N GLY A 230 -14.16 -8.52 6.39
CA GLY A 230 -13.26 -7.50 5.84
C GLY A 230 -13.93 -6.68 4.73
N LEU A 231 -14.56 -7.36 3.76
CA LEU A 231 -15.29 -6.72 2.67
C LEU A 231 -16.49 -5.89 3.16
N VAL A 232 -17.24 -6.41 4.14
CA VAL A 232 -18.36 -5.65 4.73
C VAL A 232 -17.85 -4.40 5.45
N MET A 233 -16.75 -4.49 6.20
CA MET A 233 -16.15 -3.33 6.85
C MET A 233 -15.69 -2.27 5.84
N GLU A 234 -15.10 -2.67 4.73
CA GLU A 234 -14.70 -1.73 3.67
C GLU A 234 -15.91 -1.09 2.97
N ALA A 235 -16.99 -1.83 2.81
CA ALA A 235 -18.24 -1.29 2.28
C ALA A 235 -18.86 -0.20 3.19
N LEU A 236 -18.52 -0.15 4.49
CA LEU A 236 -18.92 0.94 5.37
C LEU A 236 -18.39 2.31 4.89
N LEU A 237 -17.31 2.36 4.12
CA LEU A 237 -16.85 3.61 3.52
C LEU A 237 -17.94 4.27 2.68
N TRP A 238 -18.75 3.51 1.94
CA TRP A 238 -19.82 4.07 1.12
C TRP A 238 -20.91 4.78 1.92
N ILE A 239 -21.06 4.39 3.18
CA ILE A 239 -22.00 5.02 4.12
C ILE A 239 -21.31 6.20 4.83
N LEU A 240 -20.06 6.04 5.23
CA LEU A 240 -19.33 7.03 6.02
C LEU A 240 -18.91 8.26 5.20
N TYR A 241 -18.59 8.08 3.90
CA TYR A 241 -18.23 9.21 3.03
C TYR A 241 -19.35 10.27 2.92
N PRO A 242 -20.58 9.92 2.54
CA PRO A 242 -21.66 10.89 2.50
C PRO A 242 -22.05 11.42 3.89
N LEU A 243 -21.96 10.59 4.93
CA LEU A 243 -22.23 11.02 6.32
C LEU A 243 -21.27 12.11 6.79
N LEU A 244 -20.00 12.04 6.38
CA LEU A 244 -18.96 13.02 6.68
C LEU A 244 -18.90 14.17 5.66
N SER A 245 -19.84 14.19 4.68
CA SER A 245 -19.88 15.18 3.58
C SER A 245 -18.61 15.16 2.72
N LEU A 246 -17.98 13.99 2.56
CA LEU A 246 -16.82 13.78 1.72
C LEU A 246 -17.25 13.49 0.28
N LYS A 247 -16.46 13.98 -0.69
CA LYS A 247 -16.70 13.74 -2.11
C LYS A 247 -16.11 12.39 -2.52
N MET A 248 -16.93 11.47 -3.00
CA MET A 248 -16.50 10.20 -3.54
C MET A 248 -16.99 10.02 -4.97
N ASN A 249 -16.10 9.58 -5.85
CA ASN A 249 -16.52 9.13 -7.18
C ASN A 249 -17.09 7.70 -7.06
N PHE A 250 -18.41 7.62 -6.87
CA PHE A 250 -19.13 6.40 -6.54
C PHE A 250 -18.88 5.27 -7.55
N LEU A 251 -18.84 5.60 -8.84
CA LEU A 251 -18.65 4.63 -9.90
C LEU A 251 -17.26 3.99 -9.88
N ILE A 252 -16.22 4.81 -9.70
CA ILE A 252 -14.83 4.32 -9.60
C ILE A 252 -14.66 3.49 -8.33
N SER A 253 -15.26 3.90 -7.21
CA SER A 253 -15.18 3.18 -5.94
C SER A 253 -15.86 1.81 -6.00
N ILE A 254 -17.00 1.70 -6.67
CA ILE A 254 -17.67 0.41 -6.90
C ILE A 254 -16.78 -0.52 -7.72
N ILE A 255 -16.23 -0.06 -8.84
CA ILE A 255 -15.34 -0.88 -9.68
C ILE A 255 -14.12 -1.34 -8.88
N ALA A 256 -13.47 -0.42 -8.16
CA ALA A 256 -12.33 -0.72 -7.31
C ALA A 256 -12.66 -1.78 -6.24
N TYR A 257 -13.82 -1.66 -5.62
CA TYR A 257 -14.29 -2.60 -4.60
C TYR A 257 -14.53 -4.00 -5.18
N PHE A 258 -15.22 -4.11 -6.33
CA PHE A 258 -15.47 -5.40 -6.97
C PHE A 258 -14.18 -6.10 -7.40
N ILE A 259 -13.22 -5.37 -7.98
CA ILE A 259 -11.91 -5.92 -8.35
C ILE A 259 -11.19 -6.41 -7.08
N SER A 260 -11.20 -5.62 -6.02
CA SER A 260 -10.56 -5.98 -4.75
C SER A 260 -11.22 -7.18 -4.08
N ALA A 261 -12.55 -7.28 -4.13
CA ALA A 261 -13.30 -8.44 -3.64
C ALA A 261 -12.93 -9.72 -4.40
N LEU A 262 -12.83 -9.63 -5.72
CA LEU A 262 -12.44 -10.77 -6.57
C LEU A 262 -11.02 -11.22 -6.26
N LEU A 263 -10.07 -10.29 -6.10
CA LEU A 263 -8.70 -10.58 -5.69
C LEU A 263 -8.62 -11.20 -4.29
N SER A 264 -9.45 -10.76 -3.34
CA SER A 264 -9.51 -11.30 -1.99
C SER A 264 -10.02 -12.75 -1.98
N VAL A 265 -11.04 -13.06 -2.79
CA VAL A 265 -11.53 -14.44 -2.98
C VAL A 265 -10.46 -15.31 -3.64
N PHE A 266 -9.73 -14.77 -4.61
CA PHE A 266 -8.61 -15.47 -5.24
C PHE A 266 -7.50 -15.80 -4.23
N THR A 267 -7.16 -14.84 -3.36
CA THR A 267 -6.20 -15.05 -2.27
C THR A 267 -6.65 -16.18 -1.35
N LEU A 268 -7.91 -16.16 -0.94
CA LEU A 268 -8.50 -17.23 -0.13
C LEU A 268 -8.31 -18.59 -0.78
N PHE A 269 -8.56 -18.69 -2.08
CA PHE A 269 -8.41 -19.94 -2.82
C PHE A 269 -6.95 -20.44 -2.83
N PHE A 270 -5.96 -19.56 -2.98
CA PHE A 270 -4.56 -19.96 -3.07
C PHE A 270 -3.90 -20.25 -1.72
N PHE A 271 -4.26 -19.50 -0.68
CA PHE A 271 -3.58 -19.56 0.63
C PHE A 271 -4.32 -20.43 1.64
N HIS A 272 -5.61 -20.73 1.43
CA HIS A 272 -6.36 -21.61 2.31
C HIS A 272 -6.12 -23.07 1.90
N ASP A 273 -5.21 -23.74 2.59
CA ASP A 273 -5.12 -25.22 2.52
C ASP A 273 -6.22 -25.80 3.39
N VAL A 274 -7.24 -26.31 2.74
CA VAL A 274 -8.24 -27.12 3.40
C VAL A 274 -7.59 -28.46 3.73
N ASP A 275 -7.15 -28.61 4.96
CA ASP A 275 -6.75 -29.90 5.50
C ASP A 275 -8.00 -30.80 5.60
N TYR A 276 -8.30 -31.53 4.52
CA TYR A 276 -9.25 -32.63 4.54
C TYR A 276 -8.57 -33.88 5.13
N ARG A 277 -8.08 -33.77 6.36
CA ARG A 277 -7.77 -34.91 7.21
C ARG A 277 -8.84 -34.98 8.28
N GLY A 278 -9.94 -35.60 7.96
CA GLY A 278 -10.95 -36.10 8.84
C GLY A 278 -11.11 -37.56 8.56
#